data_21f45bb776d0be80812148b560ff7133
#
_entry.id   21f45bb776d0be80812148b560ff7133
#
_cell.length_a   1.000
_cell.length_b   1.000
_cell.length_c   1.000
_cell.angle_alpha   90.00
_cell.angle_beta   90.00
_cell.angle_gamma   90.00
#
_symmetry.space_group_name_H-M   'P 1'
#
loop_
_entity.id
_entity.type
_entity.pdbx_description
1 polymer ?
#
loop_
_entity_poly.entity_id
_entity_poly.type
_entity_poly.pdbx_seq_one_letter_code
_entity_poly.pdbx_strand_id
1 'polypeptide(L)'
;MEKFHTLFIIYGSTHHKKRIVMEGEIERTQVGITKVKDLTPRSNKVNVLVKVMGVGEPKEIPNRFGGDARRVVEARVGDETGTILLSLWQDQIGSVKEGDVLLIDNGYISLVQGHMHLNVGKYGKMTKVDQDIPNINTEVDASAAIDFKKKEQERGGFRPRYGGGYRGRSRRRY
;
A
#
# COMPACT_ATOMS: atom_id res chain seq x y z
N MET A 1 -53.32 -16.05 -30.63
CA MET A 1 -51.99 -16.66 -30.37
C MET A 1 -50.98 -16.03 -31.32
N GLU A 2 -50.38 -14.93 -30.90
CA GLU A 2 -49.35 -14.24 -31.70
C GLU A 2 -48.01 -14.52 -31.08
N LYS A 3 -47.15 -15.14 -31.89
CA LYS A 3 -45.77 -15.44 -31.50
C LYS A 3 -44.91 -14.20 -31.79
N PHE A 4 -44.47 -13.50 -30.74
CA PHE A 4 -43.46 -12.46 -30.87
C PHE A 4 -42.09 -13.11 -31.12
N HIS A 5 -41.58 -12.96 -32.35
CA HIS A 5 -40.20 -13.26 -32.70
C HIS A 5 -39.35 -12.07 -32.27
N THR A 6 -38.64 -12.23 -31.20
CA THR A 6 -37.62 -11.27 -30.80
C THR A 6 -36.38 -11.46 -31.67
N LEU A 7 -36.18 -10.52 -32.59
CA LEU A 7 -35.02 -10.46 -33.46
C LEU A 7 -33.82 -10.02 -32.66
N PHE A 8 -32.92 -10.94 -32.34
CA PHE A 8 -31.61 -10.60 -31.76
C PHE A 8 -30.71 -10.04 -32.85
N ILE A 9 -30.56 -8.72 -32.90
CA ILE A 9 -29.53 -8.07 -33.73
C ILE A 9 -28.20 -8.18 -32.99
N ILE A 10 -27.33 -9.07 -33.49
CA ILE A 10 -25.97 -9.20 -33.03
C ILE A 10 -25.15 -8.06 -33.66
N TYR A 11 -25.05 -6.92 -32.98
CA TYR A 11 -24.06 -5.94 -33.33
C TYR A 11 -22.73 -6.32 -32.62
N GLY A 12 -21.85 -6.94 -33.40
CA GLY A 12 -20.49 -7.24 -32.99
C GLY A 12 -19.68 -5.97 -32.87
N SER A 13 -19.57 -5.40 -31.66
CA SER A 13 -18.60 -4.37 -31.38
C SER A 13 -17.50 -4.98 -30.48
N THR A 14 -16.29 -5.02 -31.02
CA THR A 14 -15.07 -5.46 -30.35
C THR A 14 -14.79 -4.72 -29.03
N HIS A 15 -15.40 -3.56 -28.82
CA HIS A 15 -15.32 -2.77 -27.59
C HIS A 15 -16.08 -3.40 -26.41
N HIS A 16 -17.18 -4.11 -26.67
CA HIS A 16 -18.00 -4.71 -25.60
C HIS A 16 -17.30 -5.91 -24.93
N LYS A 17 -16.56 -6.70 -25.71
CA LYS A 17 -15.74 -7.80 -25.15
C LYS A 17 -14.62 -7.32 -24.22
N LYS A 18 -14.01 -6.17 -24.55
CA LYS A 18 -12.93 -5.59 -23.73
C LYS A 18 -13.45 -5.08 -22.38
N ARG A 19 -14.67 -4.52 -22.37
CA ARG A 19 -15.33 -4.03 -21.15
C ARG A 19 -15.74 -5.16 -20.19
N ILE A 20 -16.28 -6.25 -20.73
CA ILE A 20 -16.68 -7.43 -19.94
C ILE A 20 -15.47 -8.13 -19.34
N VAL A 21 -14.34 -8.19 -20.06
CA VAL A 21 -13.09 -8.78 -19.53
C VAL A 21 -12.51 -7.91 -18.40
N MET A 22 -12.59 -6.58 -18.53
CA MET A 22 -12.12 -5.68 -17.46
C MET A 22 -13.02 -5.72 -16.22
N GLU A 23 -14.35 -5.77 -16.39
CA GLU A 23 -15.28 -5.91 -15.27
C GLU A 23 -15.08 -7.26 -14.55
N GLY A 24 -14.85 -8.33 -15.26
CA GLY A 24 -14.58 -9.66 -14.68
C GLY A 24 -13.20 -9.76 -13.99
N GLU A 25 -12.20 -9.02 -14.45
CA GLU A 25 -10.89 -8.94 -13.76
C GLU A 25 -10.98 -8.10 -12.49
N ILE A 26 -11.74 -7.01 -12.49
CA ILE A 26 -11.95 -6.16 -11.32
C ILE A 26 -12.73 -6.92 -10.23
N GLU A 27 -13.77 -7.64 -10.59
CA GLU A 27 -14.55 -8.47 -9.64
C GLU A 27 -13.70 -9.57 -9.01
N ARG A 28 -12.80 -10.21 -9.76
CA ARG A 28 -11.87 -11.22 -9.22
C ARG A 28 -10.80 -10.61 -8.31
N THR A 29 -10.45 -9.36 -8.52
CA THR A 29 -9.39 -8.68 -7.75
C THR A 29 -9.92 -8.03 -6.48
N GLN A 30 -11.24 -7.80 -6.37
CA GLN A 30 -11.86 -7.25 -5.16
C GLN A 30 -11.90 -8.24 -3.99
N VAL A 31 -11.72 -9.53 -4.25
CA VAL A 31 -11.53 -10.53 -3.19
C VAL A 31 -10.17 -10.29 -2.53
N GLY A 32 -10.19 -9.63 -1.37
CA GLY A 32 -8.99 -9.37 -0.58
C GLY A 32 -8.39 -7.96 -0.72
N ILE A 33 -9.15 -6.96 -1.23
CA ILE A 33 -8.70 -5.55 -1.18
C ILE A 33 -8.69 -5.06 0.27
N THR A 34 -7.53 -4.64 0.71
CA THR A 34 -7.31 -4.03 2.03
C THR A 34 -7.60 -2.53 1.94
N LYS A 35 -8.36 -2.00 2.88
CA LYS A 35 -8.64 -0.57 2.98
C LYS A 35 -7.48 0.19 3.63
N VAL A 36 -7.34 1.47 3.28
CA VAL A 36 -6.25 2.31 3.80
C VAL A 36 -6.23 2.36 5.32
N LYS A 37 -7.40 2.45 5.99
CA LYS A 37 -7.51 2.46 7.46
C LYS A 37 -6.99 1.18 8.13
N ASP A 38 -7.03 0.05 7.43
CA ASP A 38 -6.65 -1.26 7.96
C ASP A 38 -5.15 -1.56 7.75
N LEU A 39 -4.45 -0.65 7.05
CA LEU A 39 -3.01 -0.75 6.85
C LEU A 39 -2.26 -0.51 8.16
N THR A 40 -1.26 -1.31 8.40
CA THR A 40 -0.40 -1.26 9.58
C THR A 40 1.07 -1.22 9.17
N PRO A 41 2.00 -0.78 10.04
CA PRO A 41 3.44 -0.79 9.74
C PRO A 41 4.02 -2.16 9.38
N ARG A 42 3.30 -3.23 9.66
CA ARG A 42 3.70 -4.61 9.37
C ARG A 42 2.97 -5.22 8.17
N SER A 43 2.07 -4.45 7.55
CA SER A 43 1.31 -4.93 6.39
C SER A 43 2.24 -5.21 5.22
N ASN A 44 2.13 -6.40 4.68
CA ASN A 44 2.85 -6.85 3.50
C ASN A 44 1.94 -7.75 2.66
N LYS A 45 2.24 -7.86 1.36
CA LYS A 45 1.43 -8.61 0.40
C LYS A 45 -0.05 -8.18 0.42
N VAL A 46 -0.27 -6.87 0.49
CA VAL A 46 -1.61 -6.29 0.50
C VAL A 46 -2.02 -5.87 -0.90
N ASN A 47 -3.31 -6.03 -1.19
CA ASN A 47 -3.93 -5.51 -2.39
C ASN A 47 -4.74 -4.29 -2.00
N VAL A 48 -4.46 -3.15 -2.63
CA VAL A 48 -5.07 -1.86 -2.27
C VAL A 48 -5.56 -1.16 -3.53
N LEU A 49 -6.79 -0.66 -3.48
CA LEU A 49 -7.36 0.18 -4.54
C LEU A 49 -7.42 1.61 -4.03
N VAL A 50 -6.73 2.52 -4.70
CA VAL A 50 -6.60 3.92 -4.27
C VAL A 50 -6.63 4.88 -5.44
N LYS A 51 -7.11 6.10 -5.20
CA LYS A 51 -7.07 7.22 -6.14
C LYS A 51 -5.92 8.15 -5.80
N VAL A 52 -5.22 8.63 -6.82
CA VAL A 52 -4.12 9.59 -6.70
C VAL A 52 -4.69 10.99 -6.52
N MET A 53 -4.34 11.63 -5.43
CA MET A 53 -4.77 12.99 -5.07
C MET A 53 -3.74 14.04 -5.47
N GLY A 54 -2.48 13.65 -5.55
CA GLY A 54 -1.39 14.53 -5.94
C GLY A 54 -0.08 13.78 -5.99
N VAL A 55 0.84 14.26 -6.82
CA VAL A 55 2.17 13.67 -7.03
C VAL A 55 3.20 14.72 -6.63
N GLY A 56 4.07 14.39 -5.70
CA GLY A 56 5.14 15.28 -5.23
C GLY A 56 6.33 15.36 -6.19
N GLU A 57 7.36 16.06 -5.76
CA GLU A 57 8.58 16.23 -6.54
C GLU A 57 9.52 15.02 -6.38
N PRO A 58 10.31 14.70 -7.42
CA PRO A 58 11.33 13.66 -7.35
C PRO A 58 12.43 14.01 -6.34
N LYS A 59 12.73 13.08 -5.44
CA LYS A 59 13.84 13.15 -4.48
C LYS A 59 14.89 12.13 -4.85
N GLU A 60 16.16 12.50 -4.75
CA GLU A 60 17.28 11.57 -4.93
C GLU A 60 17.75 11.04 -3.58
N ILE A 61 17.81 9.72 -3.47
CA ILE A 61 18.30 9.04 -2.27
C ILE A 61 19.65 8.41 -2.61
N PRO A 62 20.73 8.85 -1.93
CA PRO A 62 22.05 8.27 -2.13
C PRO A 62 22.06 6.78 -1.81
N ASN A 63 22.73 5.99 -2.63
CA ASN A 63 22.92 4.58 -2.35
C ASN A 63 24.03 4.40 -1.31
N ARG A 64 23.70 3.91 -0.11
CA ARG A 64 24.64 3.71 0.99
C ARG A 64 25.74 2.67 0.71
N PHE A 65 25.52 1.81 -0.29
CA PHE A 65 26.45 0.73 -0.64
C PHE A 65 27.25 1.02 -1.91
N GLY A 66 27.21 2.26 -2.39
CA GLY A 66 27.81 2.64 -3.67
C GLY A 66 26.91 2.33 -4.85
N GLY A 67 27.14 3.00 -5.98
CA GLY A 67 26.30 2.94 -7.17
C GLY A 67 25.43 4.18 -7.35
N ASP A 68 24.58 4.16 -8.35
CA ASP A 68 23.75 5.29 -8.71
C ASP A 68 22.71 5.65 -7.63
N ALA A 69 22.46 6.94 -7.46
CA ALA A 69 21.39 7.43 -6.61
C ALA A 69 20.03 6.92 -7.11
N ARG A 70 19.14 6.60 -6.19
CA ARG A 70 17.77 6.17 -6.51
C ARG A 70 16.84 7.36 -6.44
N ARG A 71 15.98 7.51 -7.43
CA ARG A 71 14.93 8.52 -7.41
C ARG A 71 13.64 7.93 -6.86
N VAL A 72 12.98 8.71 -6.03
CA VAL A 72 11.67 8.39 -5.47
C VAL A 72 10.76 9.61 -5.59
N VAL A 73 9.50 9.36 -5.85
CA VAL A 73 8.43 10.36 -5.79
C VAL A 73 7.41 9.87 -4.76
N GLU A 74 6.96 10.78 -3.91
CA GLU A 74 5.88 10.53 -2.97
C GLU A 74 4.58 11.04 -3.58
N ALA A 75 3.63 10.15 -3.80
CA ALA A 75 2.28 10.48 -4.24
C ALA A 75 1.31 10.33 -3.08
N ARG A 76 0.42 11.30 -2.86
CA ARG A 76 -0.68 11.15 -1.91
C ARG A 76 -1.80 10.40 -2.60
N VAL A 77 -2.19 9.28 -2.01
CA VAL A 77 -3.27 8.42 -2.52
C VAL A 77 -4.27 8.14 -1.41
N GLY A 78 -5.50 7.78 -1.77
CA GLY A 78 -6.52 7.49 -0.78
C GLY A 78 -7.69 6.69 -1.31
N ASP A 79 -8.47 6.18 -0.38
CA ASP A 79 -9.75 5.53 -0.61
C ASP A 79 -10.85 6.19 0.27
N GLU A 80 -12.03 5.60 0.32
CA GLU A 80 -13.13 6.08 1.15
C GLU A 80 -12.87 5.97 2.66
N THR A 81 -11.78 5.34 3.08
CA THR A 81 -11.45 5.12 4.50
C THR A 81 -10.30 5.97 5.01
N GLY A 82 -9.45 6.48 4.11
CA GLY A 82 -8.32 7.32 4.49
C GLY A 82 -7.34 7.59 3.36
N THR A 83 -6.28 8.32 3.69
CA THR A 83 -5.17 8.63 2.79
C THR A 83 -3.87 8.01 3.26
N ILE A 84 -2.94 7.78 2.34
CA ILE A 84 -1.59 7.28 2.61
C ILE A 84 -0.61 7.82 1.57
N LEU A 85 0.69 7.87 1.91
CA LEU A 85 1.75 8.18 0.97
C LEU A 85 2.16 6.91 0.20
N LEU A 86 2.18 7.00 -1.13
CA LEU A 86 2.68 5.97 -2.04
C LEU A 86 4.07 6.38 -2.52
N SER A 87 5.07 5.53 -2.32
CA SER A 87 6.43 5.74 -2.83
C SER A 87 6.58 5.10 -4.20
N LEU A 88 6.82 5.93 -5.21
CA LEU A 88 7.08 5.53 -6.59
C LEU A 88 8.58 5.57 -6.85
N TRP A 89 9.16 4.46 -7.28
CA TRP A 89 10.59 4.31 -7.47
C TRP A 89 10.94 4.24 -8.96
N GLN A 90 12.06 4.90 -9.34
CA GLN A 90 12.68 4.76 -10.67
C GLN A 90 11.66 4.75 -11.83
N ASP A 91 11.43 3.57 -12.41
CA ASP A 91 10.57 3.37 -13.59
C ASP A 91 9.08 3.62 -13.32
N GLN A 92 8.66 3.65 -12.06
CA GLN A 92 7.29 3.99 -11.66
C GLN A 92 7.04 5.50 -11.70
N ILE A 93 8.13 6.30 -11.67
CA ILE A 93 8.05 7.77 -11.72
C ILE A 93 7.54 8.18 -13.12
N GLY A 94 6.52 9.04 -13.14
CA GLY A 94 5.90 9.50 -14.38
C GLY A 94 4.84 8.56 -14.97
N SER A 95 4.72 7.31 -14.47
CA SER A 95 3.65 6.41 -14.90
C SER A 95 2.29 6.76 -14.28
N VAL A 96 2.27 7.57 -13.22
CA VAL A 96 1.09 7.92 -12.41
C VAL A 96 0.82 9.41 -12.51
N LYS A 97 -0.46 9.78 -12.62
CA LYS A 97 -0.93 11.17 -12.64
C LYS A 97 -2.00 11.38 -11.58
N GLU A 98 -2.20 12.63 -11.20
CA GLU A 98 -3.32 13.02 -10.35
C GLU A 98 -4.65 12.65 -11.02
N GLY A 99 -5.56 12.10 -10.22
CA GLY A 99 -6.85 11.57 -10.67
C GLY A 99 -6.85 10.12 -11.10
N ASP A 100 -5.68 9.50 -11.35
CA ASP A 100 -5.61 8.07 -11.68
C ASP A 100 -6.10 7.21 -10.51
N VAL A 101 -6.82 6.13 -10.81
CA VAL A 101 -7.12 5.09 -9.84
C VAL A 101 -6.20 3.91 -10.06
N LEU A 102 -5.55 3.48 -9.00
CA LEU A 102 -4.51 2.46 -9.01
C LEU A 102 -4.95 1.24 -8.21
N LEU A 103 -4.87 0.09 -8.83
CA LEU A 103 -4.88 -1.20 -8.15
C LEU A 103 -3.44 -1.60 -7.90
N ILE A 104 -3.06 -1.65 -6.62
CA ILE A 104 -1.76 -2.12 -6.16
C ILE A 104 -1.93 -3.55 -5.68
N ASP A 105 -1.27 -4.48 -6.33
CA ASP A 105 -1.22 -5.89 -5.97
C ASP A 105 0.13 -6.22 -5.32
N ASN A 106 0.10 -6.98 -4.23
CA ASN A 106 1.26 -7.39 -3.47
C ASN A 106 2.13 -6.21 -3.00
N GLY A 107 1.47 -5.14 -2.53
CA GLY A 107 2.10 -3.99 -1.91
C GLY A 107 2.60 -4.28 -0.49
N TYR A 108 3.42 -3.39 0.05
CA TYR A 108 3.88 -3.46 1.44
C TYR A 108 4.01 -2.07 2.05
N ILE A 109 3.93 -2.00 3.37
CA ILE A 109 4.15 -0.77 4.12
C ILE A 109 5.59 -0.71 4.60
N SER A 110 6.23 0.44 4.40
CA SER A 110 7.50 0.79 5.04
C SER A 110 7.34 2.01 5.93
N LEU A 111 8.21 2.13 6.90
CA LEU A 111 8.27 3.32 7.76
C LEU A 111 9.46 4.18 7.33
N VAL A 112 9.17 5.42 6.97
CA VAL A 112 10.17 6.43 6.64
C VAL A 112 10.02 7.56 7.64
N GLN A 113 11.00 7.75 8.51
CA GLN A 113 10.98 8.77 9.57
C GLN A 113 9.73 8.73 10.48
N GLY A 114 9.17 7.53 10.70
CA GLY A 114 7.96 7.35 11.50
C GLY A 114 6.64 7.45 10.71
N HIS A 115 6.69 7.77 9.43
CA HIS A 115 5.54 7.82 8.55
C HIS A 115 5.35 6.52 7.79
N MET A 116 4.10 6.06 7.65
CA MET A 116 3.79 4.90 6.83
C MET A 116 3.79 5.28 5.35
N HIS A 117 4.53 4.52 4.55
CA HIS A 117 4.57 4.63 3.11
C HIS A 117 4.15 3.29 2.49
N LEU A 118 3.18 3.35 1.59
CA LEU A 118 2.83 2.22 0.74
C LEU A 118 3.85 2.11 -0.39
N ASN A 119 4.30 0.91 -0.67
CA ASN A 119 5.28 0.64 -1.72
C ASN A 119 4.81 -0.52 -2.58
N VAL A 120 5.18 -0.47 -3.85
CA VAL A 120 5.04 -1.60 -4.78
C VAL A 120 6.36 -2.35 -4.78
N GLY A 121 6.35 -3.59 -4.28
CA GLY A 121 7.55 -4.42 -4.20
C GLY A 121 8.01 -4.96 -5.56
N LYS A 122 9.18 -5.60 -5.57
CA LYS A 122 9.74 -6.25 -6.78
C LYS A 122 8.77 -7.22 -7.46
N TYR A 123 7.92 -7.87 -6.68
CA TYR A 123 6.92 -8.83 -7.15
C TYR A 123 5.50 -8.26 -7.12
N GLY A 124 5.36 -6.98 -6.78
CA GLY A 124 4.10 -6.26 -6.80
C GLY A 124 3.81 -5.71 -8.18
N LYS A 125 2.54 -5.47 -8.43
CA LYS A 125 2.05 -4.87 -9.66
C LYS A 125 1.22 -3.64 -9.33
N MET A 126 1.39 -2.61 -10.12
CA MET A 126 0.55 -1.41 -10.08
C MET A 126 -0.15 -1.28 -11.43
N THR A 127 -1.46 -1.27 -11.41
CA THR A 127 -2.29 -1.22 -12.62
C THR A 127 -3.25 -0.04 -12.51
N LYS A 128 -3.34 0.78 -13.55
CA LYS A 128 -4.39 1.78 -13.63
C LYS A 128 -5.70 1.10 -13.99
N VAL A 129 -6.74 1.46 -13.28
CA VAL A 129 -8.10 0.94 -13.52
C VAL A 129 -9.03 2.08 -13.90
N ASP A 130 -9.95 1.80 -14.80
CA ASP A 130 -10.99 2.74 -15.24
C ASP A 130 -12.21 2.64 -14.30
N GLN A 131 -11.95 2.89 -13.03
CA GLN A 131 -12.96 2.92 -11.97
C GLN A 131 -12.78 4.24 -11.22
N ASP A 132 -13.85 4.91 -10.85
CA ASP A 132 -13.75 6.10 -10.01
C ASP A 132 -13.97 5.76 -8.53
N ILE A 133 -13.25 6.49 -7.67
CA ILE A 133 -13.47 6.53 -6.21
C ILE A 133 -14.01 7.93 -5.93
N PRO A 134 -15.34 8.10 -5.81
CA PRO A 134 -15.95 9.43 -5.77
C PRO A 134 -15.65 10.18 -4.47
N ASN A 135 -15.54 9.46 -3.36
CA ASN A 135 -15.33 10.05 -2.05
C ASN A 135 -14.04 9.50 -1.43
N ILE A 136 -13.08 10.39 -1.19
CA ILE A 136 -11.85 10.06 -0.47
C ILE A 136 -11.95 10.67 0.92
N ASN A 137 -11.70 9.87 1.94
CA ASN A 137 -11.65 10.37 3.30
C ASN A 137 -10.26 10.99 3.56
N THR A 138 -10.21 12.31 3.62
CA THR A 138 -8.97 13.06 3.90
C THR A 138 -8.74 13.34 5.39
N GLU A 139 -9.72 13.04 6.26
CA GLU A 139 -9.59 13.25 7.70
C GLU A 139 -8.68 12.21 8.35
N VAL A 140 -8.64 11.00 7.76
CA VAL A 140 -7.79 9.90 8.24
C VAL A 140 -6.54 9.83 7.38
N ASP A 141 -5.39 10.21 7.94
CA ASP A 141 -4.09 10.09 7.29
C ASP A 141 -3.30 8.93 7.92
N ALA A 142 -3.26 7.80 7.23
CA ALA A 142 -2.51 6.63 7.66
C ALA A 142 -0.99 6.86 7.66
N SER A 143 -0.51 7.88 6.91
CA SER A 143 0.89 8.29 6.92
C SER A 143 1.25 9.22 8.07
N ALA A 144 0.29 9.62 8.92
CA ALA A 144 0.59 10.43 10.10
C ALA A 144 1.69 9.75 10.94
N ALA A 145 2.58 10.55 11.51
CA ALA A 145 3.72 10.02 12.28
C ALA A 145 3.25 9.10 13.41
N ILE A 146 3.79 7.88 13.42
CA ILE A 146 3.47 6.91 14.45
C ILE A 146 4.41 7.13 15.63
N ASP A 147 3.89 7.57 16.77
CA ASP A 147 4.64 7.68 18.01
C ASP A 147 4.85 6.28 18.64
N PHE A 148 5.96 5.64 18.28
CA PHE A 148 6.31 4.33 18.82
C PHE A 148 6.55 4.34 20.33
N LYS A 149 6.98 5.45 20.90
CA LYS A 149 7.28 5.55 22.35
C LYS A 149 6.00 5.43 23.17
N LYS A 150 4.91 6.02 22.70
CA LYS A 150 3.62 5.95 23.39
C LYS A 150 3.04 4.53 23.36
N LYS A 151 3.20 3.81 22.24
CA LYS A 151 2.68 2.46 22.05
C LYS A 151 3.46 1.39 22.84
N GLU A 152 4.73 1.65 23.18
CA GLU A 152 5.54 0.76 24.00
C GLU A 152 5.20 0.91 25.50
N GLN A 153 4.84 2.11 25.95
CA GLN A 153 4.32 2.36 27.30
C GLN A 153 2.93 1.75 27.53
N GLU A 154 2.05 1.76 26.54
CA GLU A 154 0.72 1.14 26.62
C GLU A 154 0.77 -0.40 26.64
N ARG A 155 1.84 -1.01 26.15
CA ARG A 155 2.04 -2.48 26.19
C ARG A 155 2.67 -2.99 27.48
N GLY A 156 2.68 -2.19 28.57
CA GLY A 156 3.10 -2.61 29.90
C GLY A 156 4.43 -3.35 29.89
N GLY A 157 5.51 -2.64 30.16
CA GLY A 157 6.86 -3.17 30.09
C GLY A 157 7.08 -4.49 30.79
N PHE A 158 7.10 -5.57 30.05
CA PHE A 158 7.70 -6.81 30.50
C PHE A 158 9.21 -6.62 30.52
N ARG A 159 9.74 -6.14 31.64
CA ARG A 159 11.20 -6.16 31.91
C ARG A 159 11.58 -7.58 32.31
N PRO A 160 12.36 -8.32 31.51
CA PRO A 160 12.94 -9.57 31.99
C PRO A 160 13.85 -9.21 33.18
N ARG A 161 13.49 -9.69 34.37
CA ARG A 161 14.40 -9.68 35.52
C ARG A 161 15.53 -10.67 35.20
N TYR A 162 16.60 -10.15 34.62
CA TYR A 162 17.87 -10.87 34.64
C TYR A 162 18.47 -10.74 36.05
N GLY A 163 17.99 -11.57 36.95
CA GLY A 163 18.58 -11.76 38.28
C GLY A 163 19.43 -13.03 38.28
N GLY A 164 20.66 -12.92 37.78
CA GLY A 164 21.66 -13.99 37.85
C GLY A 164 22.84 -13.54 38.67
N GLY A 165 22.70 -13.57 40.00
CA GLY A 165 23.84 -13.36 40.91
C GLY A 165 24.82 -14.51 40.80
N TYR A 166 25.98 -14.27 40.21
CA TYR A 166 27.12 -15.16 40.33
C TYR A 166 27.72 -14.98 41.74
N ARG A 167 27.40 -15.89 42.64
CA ARG A 167 28.14 -16.03 43.91
C ARG A 167 29.50 -16.64 43.60
N GLY A 168 30.57 -15.82 43.63
CA GLY A 168 31.96 -16.24 43.59
C GLY A 168 32.30 -17.13 44.79
N ARG A 169 32.61 -18.39 44.55
CA ARG A 169 33.25 -19.26 45.52
C ARG A 169 34.73 -18.91 45.62
N SER A 170 35.12 -18.25 46.71
CA SER A 170 36.52 -18.10 47.07
C SER A 170 37.09 -19.46 47.47
N ARG A 171 38.02 -20.01 46.71
CA ARG A 171 38.86 -21.14 47.12
C ARG A 171 39.93 -20.65 48.04
N ARG A 172 39.86 -20.97 49.31
CA ARG A 172 40.99 -20.92 50.26
C ARG A 172 41.96 -22.04 49.87
N ARG A 173 43.22 -21.63 49.64
CA ARG A 173 44.36 -22.56 49.58
C ARG A 173 44.96 -22.67 51.00
N TYR A 174 45.17 -23.88 51.44
CA TYR A 174 46.15 -24.24 52.42
C TYR A 174 47.45 -24.62 51.70
#